data_69ff8a8453621943187294107cf664fd
#
_entry.id   69ff8a8453621943187294107cf664fd
#
_cell.length_a   1.000
_cell.length_b   1.000
_cell.length_c   1.000
_cell.angle_alpha   90.00
_cell.angle_beta   90.00
_cell.angle_gamma   90.00
#
_symmetry.space_group_name_H-M   'P 1'
#
loop_
_entity.id
_entity.type
_entity.pdbx_description
1 polymer ?
#
loop_
_entity_poly.entity_id
_entity_poly.type
_entity_poly.pdbx_seq_one_letter_code
_entity_poly.pdbx_strand_id
1 'polypeptide(L)'
;MRLYELITFTLRVRTPAEALKHLRETLAEARDGCVLMGCWLSEIGLLNQIAVLRGFRDETARQAERERFLQAPDAFGIEAFMLDMKVENYTLFPFLEPLAPGHHGPFYELREYNLIPSGLAPTMAGWEKAVGPRTGAGYSAVYAAFFATDGRTPRYLHIWPYASQEQRLDVRTRAVADGVWPPENSGPQLREMHSTLYLPAAFSPLQ
;
A
#
# COMPACT_ATOMS: atom_id res chain seq x y z
N MET A 1 -12.64 -2.92 -8.68
CA MET A 1 -12.23 -3.76 -7.53
C MET A 1 -12.16 -2.86 -6.30
N ARG A 2 -12.72 -3.28 -5.14
CA ARG A 2 -12.79 -2.41 -3.96
C ARG A 2 -12.17 -3.04 -2.71
N LEU A 3 -11.94 -4.36 -2.72
CA LEU A 3 -11.33 -5.12 -1.63
C LEU A 3 -9.86 -5.37 -1.93
N TYR A 4 -9.02 -5.09 -0.96
CA TYR A 4 -7.57 -5.23 -1.07
C TYR A 4 -7.00 -5.93 0.16
N GLU A 5 -5.84 -6.52 -0.03
CA GLU A 5 -5.03 -7.11 1.03
C GLU A 5 -3.59 -6.67 0.86
N LEU A 6 -2.99 -6.18 1.92
CA LEU A 6 -1.57 -5.91 1.99
C LEU A 6 -0.90 -7.01 2.82
N ILE A 7 0.03 -7.74 2.19
CA ILE A 7 0.90 -8.68 2.89
C ILE A 7 2.27 -8.03 3.02
N THR A 8 2.79 -7.99 4.24
CA THR A 8 4.15 -7.54 4.50
C THR A 8 4.96 -8.72 5.04
N PHE A 9 5.93 -9.16 4.27
CA PHE A 9 6.90 -10.17 4.68
C PHE A 9 8.12 -9.50 5.29
N THR A 10 8.51 -9.88 6.50
CA THR A 10 9.79 -9.50 7.10
C THR A 10 10.78 -10.64 6.88
N LEU A 11 11.91 -10.35 6.26
CA LEU A 11 12.86 -11.35 5.78
C LEU A 11 14.17 -11.32 6.56
N ARG A 12 14.89 -12.43 6.53
CA ARG A 12 16.26 -12.51 6.98
C ARG A 12 17.15 -11.54 6.19
N VAL A 13 18.13 -10.97 6.84
CA VAL A 13 19.12 -10.08 6.20
C VAL A 13 19.82 -10.80 5.03
N ARG A 14 20.01 -10.10 3.92
CA ARG A 14 20.62 -10.57 2.66
C ARG A 14 19.80 -11.58 1.86
N THR A 15 18.53 -11.82 2.20
CA THR A 15 17.67 -12.73 1.44
C THR A 15 16.62 -12.05 0.53
N PRO A 16 16.35 -10.73 0.60
CA PRO A 16 15.25 -10.14 -0.18
C PRO A 16 15.34 -10.37 -1.69
N ALA A 17 16.56 -10.30 -2.26
CA ALA A 17 16.73 -10.50 -3.70
C ALA A 17 16.36 -11.94 -4.15
N GLU A 18 16.69 -12.94 -3.33
CA GLU A 18 16.32 -14.33 -3.61
C GLU A 18 14.82 -14.56 -3.37
N ALA A 19 14.29 -14.04 -2.28
CA ALA A 19 12.86 -14.10 -1.99
C ALA A 19 12.00 -13.48 -3.11
N LEU A 20 12.45 -12.39 -3.73
CA LEU A 20 11.74 -11.75 -4.85
C LEU A 20 11.68 -12.66 -6.10
N LYS A 21 12.68 -13.52 -6.34
CA LYS A 21 12.65 -14.48 -7.45
C LYS A 21 11.55 -15.53 -7.23
N HIS A 22 11.48 -16.10 -6.04
CA HIS A 22 10.44 -17.06 -5.68
C HIS A 22 9.03 -16.43 -5.68
N LEU A 23 8.90 -15.24 -5.10
CA LEU A 23 7.63 -14.50 -5.12
C LEU A 23 7.16 -14.19 -6.54
N ARG A 24 8.06 -13.89 -7.46
CA ARG A 24 7.71 -13.70 -8.88
C ARG A 24 6.98 -14.91 -9.45
N GLU A 25 7.46 -16.11 -9.18
CA GLU A 25 6.88 -17.36 -9.68
C GLU A 25 5.50 -17.60 -9.05
N THR A 26 5.41 -17.54 -7.73
CA THR A 26 4.16 -17.80 -6.99
C THR A 26 3.07 -16.75 -7.22
N LEU A 27 3.46 -15.46 -7.36
CA LEU A 27 2.52 -14.37 -7.61
C LEU A 27 2.10 -14.27 -9.10
N ALA A 28 2.85 -14.89 -10.02
CA ALA A 28 2.45 -14.99 -11.43
C ALA A 28 1.34 -16.03 -11.66
N GLU A 29 1.11 -16.94 -10.73
CA GLU A 29 0.04 -17.92 -10.84
C GLU A 29 -1.34 -17.22 -10.83
N ALA A 30 -2.14 -17.56 -11.84
CA ALA A 30 -3.51 -17.02 -11.90
C ALA A 30 -4.36 -17.56 -10.74
N ARG A 31 -5.00 -16.66 -10.02
CA ARG A 31 -5.92 -16.95 -8.92
C ARG A 31 -7.30 -16.39 -9.24
N ASP A 32 -8.34 -17.21 -9.13
CA ASP A 32 -9.70 -16.72 -9.43
C ASP A 32 -10.10 -15.58 -8.49
N GLY A 33 -10.42 -14.46 -9.09
CA GLY A 33 -10.87 -13.27 -8.35
C GLY A 33 -9.77 -12.55 -7.54
N CYS A 34 -8.49 -12.94 -7.65
CA CYS A 34 -7.35 -12.30 -7.01
C CYS A 34 -6.38 -11.75 -8.06
N VAL A 35 -5.96 -10.50 -7.93
CA VAL A 35 -5.05 -9.82 -8.85
C VAL A 35 -3.91 -9.20 -8.07
N LEU A 36 -2.67 -9.42 -8.52
CA LEU A 36 -1.51 -8.68 -8.02
C LEU A 36 -1.63 -7.22 -8.45
N MET A 37 -1.61 -6.29 -7.48
CA MET A 37 -1.68 -4.86 -7.72
C MET A 37 -0.30 -4.20 -7.60
N GLY A 38 0.58 -4.72 -6.72
CA GLY A 38 1.93 -4.21 -6.55
C GLY A 38 2.77 -5.11 -5.66
N CYS A 39 4.09 -5.07 -5.87
CA CYS A 39 5.09 -5.74 -5.06
C CYS A 39 6.30 -4.83 -4.91
N TRP A 40 6.71 -4.54 -3.68
CA TRP A 40 7.75 -3.57 -3.39
C TRP A 40 8.69 -4.05 -2.28
N LEU A 41 9.97 -3.69 -2.40
CA LEU A 41 11.00 -3.91 -1.37
C LEU A 41 11.23 -2.61 -0.59
N SER A 42 11.27 -2.68 0.74
CA SER A 42 11.53 -1.52 1.59
C SER A 42 12.95 -0.97 1.41
N GLU A 43 13.04 0.36 1.24
CA GLU A 43 14.30 1.09 1.09
C GLU A 43 14.58 1.98 2.31
N ILE A 44 13.57 2.68 2.82
CA ILE A 44 13.67 3.53 4.01
C ILE A 44 12.51 3.22 4.96
N GLY A 45 12.82 2.95 6.21
CA GLY A 45 11.89 2.50 7.25
C GLY A 45 12.38 1.19 7.84
N LEU A 46 11.46 0.24 8.09
CA LEU A 46 11.84 -1.12 8.46
C LEU A 46 12.41 -1.84 7.23
N LEU A 47 13.68 -2.21 7.29
CA LEU A 47 14.39 -2.84 6.18
C LEU A 47 14.05 -4.33 6.06
N ASN A 48 14.44 -4.91 4.92
CA ASN A 48 14.22 -6.32 4.58
C ASN A 48 12.73 -6.72 4.60
N GLN A 49 11.85 -5.79 4.24
CA GLN A 49 10.44 -6.06 4.08
C GLN A 49 10.05 -6.07 2.60
N ILE A 50 9.22 -7.04 2.22
CA ILE A 50 8.54 -7.05 0.93
C ILE A 50 7.04 -6.82 1.20
N ALA A 51 6.49 -5.78 0.58
CA ALA A 51 5.06 -5.47 0.61
C ALA A 51 4.41 -5.95 -0.68
N VAL A 52 3.35 -6.75 -0.57
CA VAL A 52 2.57 -7.27 -1.70
C VAL A 52 1.13 -6.80 -1.54
N LEU A 53 0.63 -5.99 -2.47
CA LEU A 53 -0.75 -5.55 -2.53
C LEU A 53 -1.52 -6.41 -3.53
N ARG A 54 -2.60 -7.02 -3.08
CA ARG A 54 -3.52 -7.82 -3.90
C ARG A 54 -4.91 -7.18 -3.89
N GLY A 55 -5.59 -7.23 -5.03
CA GLY A 55 -6.98 -6.82 -5.15
C GLY A 55 -7.89 -8.02 -5.35
N PHE A 56 -9.12 -7.96 -4.84
CA PHE A 56 -10.07 -9.07 -4.90
C PHE A 56 -11.38 -8.65 -5.54
N ARG A 57 -11.97 -9.56 -6.34
CA ARG A 57 -13.27 -9.37 -6.94
C ARG A 57 -14.37 -9.21 -5.88
N ASP A 58 -14.35 -10.07 -4.87
CA ASP A 58 -15.32 -10.13 -3.79
C ASP A 58 -14.71 -10.77 -2.52
N GLU A 59 -15.48 -10.81 -1.46
CA GLU A 59 -15.08 -11.36 -0.16
C GLU A 59 -14.85 -12.88 -0.24
N THR A 60 -15.62 -13.60 -1.05
CA THR A 60 -15.48 -15.05 -1.22
C THR A 60 -14.12 -15.40 -1.84
N ALA A 61 -13.69 -14.68 -2.87
CA ALA A 61 -12.38 -14.85 -3.49
C ALA A 61 -11.25 -14.53 -2.50
N ARG A 62 -11.40 -13.47 -1.67
CA ARG A 62 -10.43 -13.11 -0.64
C ARG A 62 -10.31 -14.19 0.42
N GLN A 63 -11.44 -14.69 0.91
CA GLN A 63 -11.46 -15.72 1.93
C GLN A 63 -10.86 -17.04 1.42
N ALA A 64 -11.21 -17.46 0.21
CA ALA A 64 -10.66 -18.66 -0.40
C ALA A 64 -9.13 -18.60 -0.56
N GLU A 65 -8.62 -17.46 -0.99
CA GLU A 65 -7.17 -17.24 -1.12
C GLU A 65 -6.47 -17.19 0.25
N ARG A 66 -7.12 -16.62 1.27
CA ARG A 66 -6.63 -16.62 2.64
C ARG A 66 -6.51 -18.04 3.20
N GLU A 67 -7.55 -18.86 3.04
CA GLU A 67 -7.55 -20.26 3.46
C GLU A 67 -6.47 -21.06 2.74
N ARG A 68 -6.34 -20.86 1.43
CA ARG A 68 -5.32 -21.52 0.62
C ARG A 68 -3.92 -21.27 1.18
N PHE A 69 -3.51 -20.04 1.37
CA PHE A 69 -2.13 -19.77 1.78
C PHE A 69 -1.86 -20.10 3.25
N LEU A 70 -2.87 -20.06 4.12
CA LEU A 70 -2.71 -20.45 5.52
C LEU A 70 -2.58 -21.99 5.69
N GLN A 71 -3.13 -22.78 4.75
CA GLN A 71 -3.11 -24.24 4.80
C GLN A 71 -1.99 -24.86 3.97
N ALA A 72 -1.47 -24.15 2.99
CA ALA A 72 -0.42 -24.65 2.12
C ALA A 72 0.96 -24.48 2.76
N PRO A 73 1.79 -25.54 2.80
CA PRO A 73 3.20 -25.40 3.13
C PRO A 73 3.86 -24.42 2.15
N ASP A 74 4.61 -23.46 2.66
CA ASP A 74 5.35 -22.46 1.87
C ASP A 74 4.56 -21.86 0.69
N ALA A 75 3.37 -21.38 0.98
CA ALA A 75 2.41 -20.87 -0.03
C ALA A 75 2.96 -19.77 -0.94
N PHE A 76 4.01 -19.09 -0.52
CA PHE A 76 4.67 -18.02 -1.26
C PHE A 76 6.07 -18.37 -1.76
N GLY A 77 6.56 -19.58 -1.47
CA GLY A 77 7.89 -20.06 -1.87
C GLY A 77 9.05 -19.37 -1.14
N ILE A 78 8.80 -18.74 0.00
CA ILE A 78 9.78 -17.90 0.73
C ILE A 78 9.91 -18.22 2.21
N GLU A 79 9.31 -19.31 2.71
CA GLU A 79 9.34 -19.67 4.13
C GLU A 79 10.76 -19.72 4.69
N ALA A 80 11.72 -20.26 3.95
CA ALA A 80 13.11 -20.35 4.33
C ALA A 80 13.78 -18.98 4.61
N PHE A 81 13.25 -17.90 4.03
CA PHE A 81 13.75 -16.53 4.16
C PHE A 81 12.95 -15.70 5.16
N MET A 82 11.73 -16.12 5.48
CA MET A 82 10.76 -15.34 6.23
C MET A 82 11.04 -15.40 7.73
N LEU A 83 10.90 -14.25 8.39
CA LEU A 83 10.90 -14.11 9.86
C LEU A 83 9.50 -13.84 10.38
N ASP A 84 8.68 -13.09 9.62
CA ASP A 84 7.33 -12.71 9.99
C ASP A 84 6.49 -12.40 8.75
N MET A 85 5.18 -12.57 8.87
CA MET A 85 4.20 -12.24 7.85
C MET A 85 3.01 -11.52 8.49
N LYS A 86 2.79 -10.28 8.08
CA LYS A 86 1.63 -9.48 8.46
C LYS A 86 0.65 -9.42 7.29
N VAL A 87 -0.62 -9.71 7.53
CA VAL A 87 -1.67 -9.68 6.51
C VAL A 87 -2.80 -8.78 6.97
N GLU A 88 -3.14 -7.79 6.16
CA GLU A 88 -4.11 -6.75 6.51
C GLU A 88 -5.10 -6.51 5.39
N ASN A 89 -6.38 -6.41 5.75
CA ASN A 89 -7.46 -6.19 4.80
C ASN A 89 -7.88 -4.74 4.75
N TYR A 90 -8.13 -4.28 3.54
CA TYR A 90 -8.45 -2.89 3.24
C TYR A 90 -9.63 -2.77 2.28
N THR A 91 -10.36 -1.68 2.41
CA THR A 91 -11.36 -1.23 1.44
C THR A 91 -10.94 0.11 0.87
N LEU A 92 -11.01 0.24 -0.45
CA LEU A 92 -10.70 1.49 -1.16
C LEU A 92 -11.63 2.63 -0.72
N PHE A 93 -11.10 3.83 -0.56
CA PHE A 93 -11.91 5.03 -0.35
C PHE A 93 -12.94 5.18 -1.47
N PRO A 94 -14.21 5.49 -1.17
CA PRO A 94 -15.31 5.38 -2.13
C PRO A 94 -15.21 6.31 -3.34
N PHE A 95 -14.51 7.42 -3.21
CA PHE A 95 -14.33 8.46 -4.22
C PHE A 95 -13.01 8.33 -5.01
N LEU A 96 -12.22 7.27 -4.77
CA LEU A 96 -10.96 7.03 -5.47
C LEU A 96 -11.07 5.86 -6.45
N GLU A 97 -10.35 6.01 -7.56
CA GLU A 97 -9.99 4.92 -8.46
C GLU A 97 -8.47 4.73 -8.41
N PRO A 98 -7.97 3.50 -8.26
CA PRO A 98 -6.53 3.24 -8.26
C PRO A 98 -5.90 3.59 -9.59
N LEU A 99 -4.64 4.03 -9.57
CA LEU A 99 -3.86 4.17 -10.80
C LEU A 99 -3.80 2.83 -11.53
N ALA A 100 -3.90 2.88 -12.85
CA ALA A 100 -3.71 1.71 -13.69
C ALA A 100 -2.27 1.17 -13.55
N PRO A 101 -2.05 -0.14 -13.77
CA PRO A 101 -0.70 -0.69 -13.91
C PRO A 101 0.16 0.10 -14.89
N GLY A 102 1.45 0.26 -14.60
CA GLY A 102 2.37 1.02 -15.43
C GLY A 102 3.53 1.63 -14.64
N HIS A 103 4.32 2.46 -15.35
CA HIS A 103 5.46 3.16 -14.78
C HIS A 103 5.01 4.50 -14.19
N HIS A 104 4.98 4.60 -12.87
CA HIS A 104 4.60 5.80 -12.13
C HIS A 104 5.77 6.42 -11.36
N GLY A 105 6.90 5.72 -11.32
CA GLY A 105 8.14 6.15 -10.70
C GLY A 105 8.83 5.05 -9.89
N PRO A 106 10.15 5.20 -9.64
CA PRO A 106 10.94 4.20 -8.95
C PRO A 106 10.72 4.17 -7.42
N PHE A 107 9.96 5.13 -6.87
CA PHE A 107 9.73 5.24 -5.43
C PHE A 107 8.24 5.22 -5.11
N TYR A 108 7.86 4.38 -4.15
CA TYR A 108 6.51 4.31 -3.62
C TYR A 108 6.54 4.59 -2.11
N GLU A 109 5.82 5.61 -1.67
CA GLU A 109 5.64 5.89 -0.25
C GLU A 109 4.33 5.26 0.22
N LEU A 110 4.43 4.26 1.09
CA LEU A 110 3.31 3.67 1.80
C LEU A 110 3.19 4.36 3.15
N ARG A 111 2.05 5.00 3.39
CA ARG A 111 1.77 5.74 4.62
C ARG A 111 0.59 5.12 5.33
N GLU A 112 0.84 4.62 6.52
CA GLU A 112 -0.17 3.99 7.38
C GLU A 112 -0.42 4.88 8.61
N TYR A 113 -1.67 5.28 8.82
CA TYR A 113 -2.05 6.19 9.89
C TYR A 113 -3.14 5.59 10.76
N ASN A 114 -2.87 5.49 12.05
CA ASN A 114 -3.85 5.13 13.06
C ASN A 114 -4.64 6.39 13.46
N LEU A 115 -5.94 6.21 13.61
CA LEU A 115 -6.88 7.29 13.94
C LEU A 115 -7.43 7.12 15.35
N ILE A 116 -8.01 8.19 15.89
CA ILE A 116 -8.88 8.09 17.07
C ILE A 116 -10.17 7.32 16.71
N PRO A 117 -10.90 6.73 17.67
CA PRO A 117 -12.05 5.85 17.38
C PRO A 117 -13.09 6.42 16.41
N SER A 118 -13.36 7.72 16.43
CA SER A 118 -14.32 8.38 15.53
C SER A 118 -13.68 9.01 14.27
N GLY A 119 -12.37 8.79 14.06
CA GLY A 119 -11.58 9.58 13.10
C GLY A 119 -11.76 9.23 11.63
N LEU A 120 -12.31 8.06 11.27
CA LEU A 120 -12.33 7.61 9.88
C LEU A 120 -13.25 8.45 9.00
N ALA A 121 -14.48 8.67 9.40
CA ALA A 121 -15.44 9.43 8.59
C ALA A 121 -15.00 10.87 8.30
N PRO A 122 -14.56 11.67 9.31
CA PRO A 122 -14.02 13.01 9.04
C PRO A 122 -12.72 12.98 8.23
N THR A 123 -11.87 11.97 8.37
CA THR A 123 -10.67 11.79 7.55
C THR A 123 -11.07 11.58 6.08
N MET A 124 -12.00 10.67 5.78
CA MET A 124 -12.47 10.44 4.41
C MET A 124 -13.10 11.70 3.81
N ALA A 125 -13.94 12.41 4.56
CA ALA A 125 -14.55 13.64 4.07
C ALA A 125 -13.52 14.75 3.76
N GLY A 126 -12.45 14.85 4.57
CA GLY A 126 -11.32 15.76 4.31
C GLY A 126 -10.55 15.35 3.05
N TRP A 127 -10.28 14.05 2.88
CA TRP A 127 -9.61 13.51 1.70
C TRP A 127 -10.38 13.75 0.40
N GLU A 128 -11.70 13.53 0.41
CA GLU A 128 -12.55 13.72 -0.76
C GLU A 128 -12.45 15.15 -1.32
N LYS A 129 -12.35 16.15 -0.43
CA LYS A 129 -12.17 17.55 -0.82
C LYS A 129 -10.75 17.86 -1.28
N ALA A 130 -9.74 17.29 -0.62
CA ALA A 130 -8.34 17.68 -0.80
C ALA A 130 -7.62 16.90 -1.89
N VAL A 131 -8.04 15.67 -2.23
CA VAL A 131 -7.30 14.79 -3.14
C VAL A 131 -7.22 15.35 -4.56
N GLY A 132 -8.28 15.94 -5.09
CA GLY A 132 -8.28 16.57 -6.41
C GLY A 132 -7.24 17.69 -6.53
N PRO A 133 -7.29 18.73 -5.71
CA PRO A 133 -6.26 19.78 -5.67
C PRO A 133 -4.84 19.21 -5.44
N ARG A 134 -4.68 18.24 -4.53
CA ARG A 134 -3.38 17.65 -4.19
C ARG A 134 -2.75 16.83 -5.30
N THR A 135 -3.55 16.27 -6.20
CA THR A 135 -3.09 15.44 -7.33
C THR A 135 -3.20 16.15 -8.68
N GLY A 136 -3.58 17.40 -8.68
CA GLY A 136 -3.68 18.24 -9.87
C GLY A 136 -2.34 18.54 -10.53
N ALA A 137 -2.36 19.36 -11.57
CA ALA A 137 -1.18 19.72 -12.35
C ALA A 137 -0.04 20.27 -11.46
N GLY A 138 1.14 19.69 -11.62
CA GLY A 138 2.33 20.07 -10.84
C GLY A 138 2.55 19.29 -9.55
N TYR A 139 1.63 18.40 -9.18
CA TYR A 139 1.80 17.48 -8.05
C TYR A 139 1.92 16.02 -8.53
N SER A 140 2.36 15.14 -7.63
CA SER A 140 2.37 13.70 -7.90
C SER A 140 0.97 13.10 -7.78
N ALA A 141 0.67 12.10 -8.58
CA ALA A 141 -0.52 11.30 -8.42
C ALA A 141 -0.53 10.57 -7.07
N VAL A 142 -1.70 10.19 -6.58
CA VAL A 142 -1.87 9.17 -5.54
C VAL A 142 -2.26 7.86 -6.23
N TYR A 143 -1.64 6.75 -5.81
CA TYR A 143 -2.10 5.45 -6.32
C TYR A 143 -3.51 5.15 -5.81
N ALA A 144 -3.69 5.16 -4.51
CA ALA A 144 -4.97 4.98 -3.84
C ALA A 144 -4.87 5.31 -2.35
N ALA A 145 -6.03 5.41 -1.69
CA ALA A 145 -6.16 5.40 -0.24
C ALA A 145 -7.22 4.39 0.18
N PHE A 146 -6.97 3.69 1.27
CA PHE A 146 -7.75 2.57 1.76
C PHE A 146 -7.98 2.70 3.26
N PHE A 147 -9.11 2.24 3.77
CA PHE A 147 -9.29 2.05 5.21
C PHE A 147 -9.21 0.56 5.58
N ALA A 148 -8.59 0.28 6.73
CA ALA A 148 -8.47 -1.07 7.25
C ALA A 148 -9.82 -1.61 7.75
N THR A 149 -10.08 -2.89 7.47
CA THR A 149 -11.29 -3.58 7.91
C THR A 149 -11.05 -4.62 9.00
N ASP A 150 -9.78 -4.84 9.34
CA ASP A 150 -9.36 -5.73 10.42
C ASP A 150 -8.16 -5.19 11.21
N GLY A 151 -7.73 -5.95 12.21
CA GLY A 151 -6.63 -5.58 13.07
C GLY A 151 -6.91 -4.32 13.90
N ARG A 152 -5.91 -3.45 14.03
CA ARG A 152 -6.05 -2.18 14.75
C ARG A 152 -6.81 -1.17 13.88
N THR A 153 -8.06 -0.88 14.25
CA THR A 153 -8.95 0.07 13.58
C THR A 153 -9.41 1.18 14.53
N PRO A 154 -9.76 2.38 14.05
CA PRO A 154 -9.70 2.81 12.65
C PRO A 154 -8.27 3.17 12.23
N ARG A 155 -7.94 2.79 11.01
CA ARG A 155 -6.64 3.03 10.39
C ARG A 155 -6.83 3.18 8.88
N TYR A 156 -5.96 3.93 8.22
CA TYR A 156 -5.94 4.01 6.77
C TYR A 156 -4.53 3.96 6.20
N LEU A 157 -4.44 3.45 4.98
CA LEU A 157 -3.23 3.34 4.17
C LEU A 157 -3.40 4.20 2.93
N HIS A 158 -2.37 4.95 2.54
CA HIS A 158 -2.33 5.61 1.25
C HIS A 158 -0.95 5.46 0.60
N ILE A 159 -0.96 5.33 -0.73
CA ILE A 159 0.21 4.97 -1.51
C ILE A 159 0.48 6.05 -2.56
N TRP A 160 1.70 6.56 -2.59
CA TRP A 160 2.13 7.65 -3.45
C TRP A 160 3.35 7.25 -4.27
N PRO A 161 3.27 7.21 -5.61
CA PRO A 161 4.43 7.07 -6.47
C PRO A 161 5.16 8.41 -6.62
N TYR A 162 6.48 8.36 -6.75
CA TYR A 162 7.34 9.52 -7.01
C TYR A 162 8.44 9.16 -8.01
N ALA A 163 8.81 10.11 -8.87
CA ALA A 163 9.91 9.96 -9.80
C ALA A 163 11.29 10.00 -9.11
N SER A 164 11.39 10.68 -7.97
CA SER A 164 12.60 10.74 -7.15
C SER A 164 12.27 11.16 -5.71
N GLN A 165 13.24 10.99 -4.80
CA GLN A 165 13.11 11.48 -3.42
C GLN A 165 13.10 13.02 -3.38
N GLU A 166 13.79 13.67 -4.29
CA GLU A 166 13.79 15.13 -4.45
C GLU A 166 12.40 15.62 -4.86
N GLN A 167 11.78 15.00 -5.89
CA GLN A 167 10.41 15.31 -6.28
C GLN A 167 9.43 15.10 -5.13
N ARG A 168 9.58 14.01 -4.37
CA ARG A 168 8.76 13.76 -3.19
C ARG A 168 8.83 14.91 -2.18
N LEU A 169 10.05 15.37 -1.88
CA LEU A 169 10.26 16.49 -0.95
C LEU A 169 9.65 17.77 -1.47
N ASP A 170 9.94 18.13 -2.73
CA ASP A 170 9.44 19.33 -3.40
C ASP A 170 7.90 19.37 -3.43
N VAL A 171 7.28 18.31 -3.96
CA VAL A 171 5.82 18.22 -4.08
C VAL A 171 5.12 18.33 -2.72
N ARG A 172 5.67 17.71 -1.68
CA ARG A 172 5.11 17.76 -0.34
C ARG A 172 5.25 19.14 0.29
N THR A 173 6.40 19.78 0.12
CA THR A 173 6.66 21.15 0.62
C THR A 173 5.73 22.15 -0.06
N ARG A 174 5.61 22.09 -1.39
CA ARG A 174 4.70 22.96 -2.16
C ARG A 174 3.25 22.74 -1.77
N ALA A 175 2.81 21.48 -1.64
CA ALA A 175 1.42 21.18 -1.27
C ALA A 175 1.01 21.80 0.08
N VAL A 176 1.94 21.89 1.04
CA VAL A 176 1.73 22.58 2.32
C VAL A 176 1.71 24.08 2.12
N ALA A 177 2.67 24.65 1.39
CA ALA A 177 2.77 26.08 1.13
C ALA A 177 1.54 26.63 0.40
N ASP A 178 1.02 25.85 -0.57
CA ASP A 178 -0.16 26.20 -1.37
C ASP A 178 -1.50 25.92 -0.64
N GLY A 179 -1.44 25.34 0.56
CA GLY A 179 -2.62 25.03 1.38
C GLY A 179 -3.51 23.93 0.83
N VAL A 180 -3.02 23.13 -0.14
CA VAL A 180 -3.79 22.03 -0.74
C VAL A 180 -3.64 20.73 0.04
N TRP A 181 -2.67 20.63 0.94
CA TRP A 181 -2.39 19.48 1.79
C TRP A 181 -1.66 19.87 3.07
N PRO A 182 -1.92 19.23 4.23
CA PRO A 182 -2.82 18.09 4.48
C PRO A 182 -4.31 18.46 4.36
N PRO A 183 -5.21 17.46 4.31
CA PRO A 183 -6.66 17.72 4.34
C PRO A 183 -7.05 18.54 5.56
N GLU A 184 -7.97 19.47 5.36
CA GLU A 184 -8.48 20.32 6.44
C GLU A 184 -9.00 19.46 7.61
N ASN A 185 -8.71 19.88 8.84
CA ASN A 185 -9.11 19.21 10.08
C ASN A 185 -8.60 17.74 10.21
N SER A 186 -7.59 17.32 9.44
CA SER A 186 -7.05 15.96 9.56
C SER A 186 -6.25 15.74 10.85
N GLY A 187 -5.53 16.75 11.34
CA GLY A 187 -4.66 16.65 12.51
C GLY A 187 -5.34 16.06 13.76
N PRO A 188 -6.51 16.57 14.19
CA PRO A 188 -7.22 16.03 15.36
C PRO A 188 -7.64 14.57 15.25
N GLN A 189 -7.71 14.01 14.05
CA GLN A 189 -8.08 12.61 13.83
C GLN A 189 -6.89 11.64 13.98
N LEU A 190 -5.67 12.15 13.86
CA LEU A 190 -4.44 11.35 13.78
C LEU A 190 -3.93 11.01 15.18
N ARG A 191 -3.59 9.74 15.38
CA ARG A 191 -2.98 9.25 16.60
C ARG A 191 -1.52 8.85 16.39
N GLU A 192 -1.22 8.20 15.29
CA GLU A 192 0.11 7.66 14.97
C GLU A 192 0.27 7.60 13.45
N MET A 193 1.44 7.93 12.96
CA MET A 193 1.72 7.97 11.52
C MET A 193 3.02 7.24 11.22
N HIS A 194 2.94 6.27 10.31
CA HIS A 194 4.10 5.58 9.76
C HIS A 194 4.23 5.90 8.27
N SER A 195 5.47 5.99 7.80
CA SER A 195 5.80 6.21 6.40
C SER A 195 7.02 5.39 6.05
N THR A 196 6.89 4.55 5.03
CA THR A 196 7.97 3.72 4.52
C THR A 196 8.11 3.95 3.02
N LEU A 197 9.35 4.14 2.56
CA LEU A 197 9.67 4.21 1.14
C LEU A 197 10.07 2.83 0.64
N TYR A 198 9.51 2.48 -0.51
CA TYR A 198 9.71 1.21 -1.19
C TYR A 198 10.19 1.41 -2.62
N LEU A 199 10.90 0.41 -3.14
CA LEU A 199 11.26 0.27 -4.55
C LEU A 199 10.41 -0.85 -5.17
N PRO A 200 9.85 -0.67 -6.38
CA PRO A 200 9.06 -1.71 -7.02
C PRO A 200 9.96 -2.89 -7.42
N ALA A 201 9.46 -4.11 -7.19
CA ALA A 201 10.05 -5.30 -7.77
C ALA A 201 9.94 -5.25 -9.29
N ALA A 202 10.91 -5.81 -10.01
CA ALA A 202 10.93 -5.79 -11.48
C ALA A 202 9.69 -6.41 -12.16
N PHE A 203 8.95 -7.24 -11.44
CA PHE A 203 7.70 -7.86 -11.89
C PHE A 203 6.45 -7.18 -11.34
N SER A 204 6.61 -6.11 -10.52
CA SER A 204 5.46 -5.37 -9.99
C SER A 204 4.65 -4.77 -11.13
N PRO A 205 3.30 -4.88 -11.12
CA PRO A 205 2.45 -4.16 -12.08
C PRO A 205 2.57 -2.64 -11.99
N LEU A 206 2.98 -2.13 -10.82
CA LEU A 206 3.26 -0.72 -10.57
C LEU A 206 4.78 -0.52 -10.46
N GLN A 207 5.36 0.21 -11.42
CA GLN A 207 6.77 0.51 -11.54
C GLN A 207 7.02 2.02 -11.67
#